data_f9f350f3eed240e8f92b9154da26901f
#
_entry.id   f9f350f3eed240e8f92b9154da26901f
#
_cell.length_a   1.000
_cell.length_b   1.000
_cell.length_c   1.000
_cell.angle_alpha   90.00
_cell.angle_beta   90.00
_cell.angle_gamma   90.00
#
_symmetry.space_group_name_H-M   'P 1'
#
loop_
_entity.id
_entity.type
_entity.pdbx_description
1 polymer ?
#
loop_
_entity_poly.entity_id
_entity_poly.type
_entity_poly.pdbx_seq_one_letter_code
_entity_poly.pdbx_strand_id
1 'polypeptide(L)'
;MSKIGINQNSLKVRLKVFPIRGDNTLFLTRMILVAVLLSGLISISSYPSIANANTNQVITGDTQKYRIFEGQAPTMQPSDAGMATNPMPGVFEWWYFQGKFNDNSTTQITLLTKPWVDNNGPLQPYGTIAITTPNAAHLGGEIKVDVTQFKAARNTINVTLGDTWARGDLKTVNLHFATTANGVGANLVFQSGAPPTRFGGSGMWFFDPSLTRFSATNDPMPFAKVKGNLTYGGQSHSIEGTGYIDKQWGTVNWNQDYDGWYWSTGHYGNYTVDMFVLTTSAAFNQQKTVDAYLAKGNGPSKVLVETMKGVTAHASGKNLTSPGGFHTYPEILTLQWKNGTNSATLTLTNPSIVASPPTIVNTNATIYGNPQYMRLQGTGTLNVQWAGGNETARAPAIWEVSYLH
;
A
#
# COMPACT_ATOMS: atom_id res chain seq x y z
N MET A 1 -52.94 -14.29 16.67
CA MET A 1 -53.43 -12.95 16.31
C MET A 1 -53.33 -12.07 17.54
N SER A 2 -52.37 -11.18 17.64
CA SER A 2 -52.39 -10.06 18.60
C SER A 2 -51.56 -8.93 17.98
N LYS A 3 -52.22 -7.84 17.67
CA LYS A 3 -51.66 -6.60 17.13
C LYS A 3 -51.05 -5.80 18.29
N ILE A 4 -49.79 -5.45 18.22
CA ILE A 4 -49.16 -4.46 19.10
C ILE A 4 -49.23 -3.12 18.37
N GLY A 5 -50.00 -2.18 18.92
CA GLY A 5 -50.07 -0.80 18.45
C GLY A 5 -48.91 0.01 18.99
N ILE A 6 -48.19 0.71 18.12
CA ILE A 6 -47.17 1.68 18.48
C ILE A 6 -47.83 3.03 18.68
N ASN A 7 -47.73 3.56 19.90
CA ASN A 7 -48.25 4.87 20.29
C ASN A 7 -47.17 5.94 20.01
N GLN A 8 -47.44 6.81 19.03
CA GLN A 8 -46.60 7.97 18.75
C GLN A 8 -46.99 9.14 19.66
N ASN A 9 -46.26 9.33 20.75
CA ASN A 9 -46.34 10.56 21.55
C ASN A 9 -45.38 11.60 20.96
N SER A 10 -45.98 12.58 20.28
CA SER A 10 -45.29 13.78 19.81
C SER A 10 -44.95 14.71 21.00
N LEU A 11 -43.69 14.88 21.28
CA LEU A 11 -43.18 15.86 22.26
C LEU A 11 -43.26 17.26 21.65
N LYS A 12 -44.29 18.04 22.01
CA LYS A 12 -44.38 19.48 21.66
C LYS A 12 -43.54 20.29 22.65
N VAL A 13 -42.37 20.71 22.25
CA VAL A 13 -41.59 21.69 23.01
C VAL A 13 -42.11 23.11 22.69
N ARG A 14 -42.74 23.77 23.69
CA ARG A 14 -43.12 25.18 23.61
C ARG A 14 -41.93 26.04 24.02
N LEU A 15 -41.33 26.71 23.09
CA LEU A 15 -40.34 27.78 23.37
C LEU A 15 -41.10 29.04 23.78
N LYS A 16 -40.93 29.48 25.01
CA LYS A 16 -41.33 30.85 25.47
C LYS A 16 -40.24 31.82 25.05
N VAL A 17 -40.57 32.71 24.13
CA VAL A 17 -39.72 33.81 23.73
C VAL A 17 -39.95 34.96 24.69
N PHE A 18 -38.92 35.36 25.44
CA PHE A 18 -38.90 36.58 26.24
C PHE A 18 -38.32 37.74 25.40
N PRO A 19 -38.87 38.94 25.43
CA PRO A 19 -38.33 40.10 24.71
C PRO A 19 -37.08 40.59 25.41
N ILE A 20 -35.93 40.49 24.77
CA ILE A 20 -34.67 41.07 25.22
C ILE A 20 -34.51 42.45 24.54
N ARG A 21 -34.57 43.50 25.32
CA ARG A 21 -34.13 44.84 24.94
C ARG A 21 -32.65 44.97 25.31
N GLY A 22 -31.81 45.27 24.34
CA GLY A 22 -30.41 45.62 24.57
C GLY A 22 -29.46 45.02 23.54
N ASP A 23 -28.56 45.80 23.00
CA ASP A 23 -27.50 45.44 22.06
C ASP A 23 -26.67 44.25 22.49
N ASN A 24 -26.88 43.09 21.88
CA ASN A 24 -26.07 41.88 22.09
C ASN A 24 -25.97 40.98 20.85
N THR A 25 -25.52 41.55 19.75
CA THR A 25 -25.16 40.80 18.55
C THR A 25 -24.08 39.72 18.85
N LEU A 26 -23.22 39.98 19.81
CA LEU A 26 -22.17 39.03 20.23
C LEU A 26 -22.73 37.80 21.00
N PHE A 27 -23.86 37.95 21.70
CA PHE A 27 -24.46 36.87 22.46
C PHE A 27 -25.23 35.90 21.56
N LEU A 28 -25.93 36.42 20.55
CA LEU A 28 -26.61 35.60 19.56
C LEU A 28 -25.63 34.76 18.72
N THR A 29 -24.50 35.33 18.33
CA THR A 29 -23.46 34.63 17.57
C THR A 29 -22.86 33.51 18.39
N ARG A 30 -22.67 33.67 19.70
CA ARG A 30 -22.18 32.60 20.58
C ARG A 30 -23.22 31.52 20.84
N MET A 31 -24.49 31.81 20.94
CA MET A 31 -25.57 30.82 21.10
C MET A 31 -25.81 30.03 19.82
N ILE A 32 -25.69 30.65 18.64
CA ILE A 32 -25.76 29.94 17.37
C ILE A 32 -24.55 29.01 17.18
N LEU A 33 -23.35 29.44 17.59
CA LEU A 33 -22.16 28.61 17.54
C LEU A 33 -22.23 27.38 18.46
N VAL A 34 -22.81 27.52 19.66
CA VAL A 34 -23.03 26.44 20.61
C VAL A 34 -24.14 25.48 20.11
N ALA A 35 -25.18 25.98 19.46
CA ALA A 35 -26.23 25.16 18.87
C ALA A 35 -25.72 24.36 17.64
N VAL A 36 -24.84 24.94 16.84
CA VAL A 36 -24.17 24.25 15.71
C VAL A 36 -23.15 23.23 16.21
N LEU A 37 -22.42 23.51 17.29
CA LEU A 37 -21.53 22.54 17.92
C LEU A 37 -22.26 21.37 18.61
N LEU A 38 -23.42 21.63 19.22
CA LEU A 38 -24.25 20.58 19.84
C LEU A 38 -25.00 19.75 18.78
N SER A 39 -25.42 20.33 17.66
CA SER A 39 -25.99 19.56 16.54
C SER A 39 -24.94 18.77 15.78
N GLY A 40 -23.69 19.23 15.74
CA GLY A 40 -22.55 18.48 15.21
C GLY A 40 -22.15 17.28 16.07
N LEU A 41 -22.38 17.35 17.39
CA LEU A 41 -22.08 16.24 18.32
C LEU A 41 -23.16 15.17 18.40
N ILE A 42 -24.39 15.44 17.91
CA ILE A 42 -25.50 14.47 17.91
C ILE A 42 -25.49 13.63 16.62
N SER A 43 -24.72 14.01 15.60
CA SER A 43 -24.57 13.22 14.36
C SER A 43 -23.49 12.13 14.42
N ILE A 44 -22.81 11.93 15.55
CA ILE A 44 -21.72 10.95 15.70
C ILE A 44 -22.21 9.61 16.30
N SER A 45 -23.50 9.39 16.47
CA SER A 45 -23.97 8.16 17.11
C SER A 45 -25.14 7.49 16.42
N SER A 46 -24.95 7.14 15.16
CA SER A 46 -25.70 6.01 14.59
C SER A 46 -24.98 5.40 13.41
N TYR A 47 -23.72 5.00 13.59
CA TYR A 47 -23.31 3.80 12.90
C TYR A 47 -24.12 2.68 13.57
N PRO A 48 -24.95 1.93 12.83
CA PRO A 48 -25.58 0.78 13.40
C PRO A 48 -24.45 -0.11 13.93
N SER A 49 -24.46 -0.36 15.24
CA SER A 49 -23.72 -1.47 15.81
C SER A 49 -24.20 -2.71 15.06
N ILE A 50 -23.42 -3.17 14.09
CA ILE A 50 -23.65 -4.46 13.45
C ILE A 50 -23.25 -5.52 14.47
N ALA A 51 -24.07 -5.67 15.49
CA ALA A 51 -24.13 -6.86 16.29
C ALA A 51 -24.96 -7.88 15.53
N ASN A 52 -24.37 -8.46 14.51
CA ASN A 52 -24.78 -9.75 13.97
C ASN A 52 -23.52 -10.47 13.53
N ALA A 53 -23.19 -11.50 14.27
CA ALA A 53 -22.11 -12.45 14.05
C ALA A 53 -22.33 -13.24 12.75
N ASN A 54 -22.27 -12.57 11.62
CA ASN A 54 -21.83 -13.15 10.38
C ASN A 54 -20.37 -12.72 10.26
N THR A 55 -19.50 -13.64 10.56
CA THR A 55 -18.04 -13.51 10.42
C THR A 55 -17.73 -12.82 9.09
N ASN A 56 -17.31 -11.55 9.15
CA ASN A 56 -16.78 -10.83 8.01
C ASN A 56 -15.50 -11.56 7.60
N GLN A 57 -15.65 -12.53 6.71
CA GLN A 57 -14.54 -13.32 6.22
C GLN A 57 -13.98 -12.66 4.96
N VAL A 58 -12.69 -12.39 4.97
CA VAL A 58 -12.00 -11.96 3.74
C VAL A 58 -11.91 -13.15 2.80
N ILE A 59 -12.36 -12.94 1.56
CA ILE A 59 -12.39 -13.93 0.50
C ILE A 59 -11.22 -13.68 -0.41
N THR A 60 -10.37 -14.69 -0.62
CA THR A 60 -9.26 -14.58 -1.57
C THR A 60 -9.76 -14.79 -3.00
N GLY A 61 -9.26 -13.99 -3.93
CA GLY A 61 -9.52 -14.12 -5.35
C GLY A 61 -8.72 -15.23 -6.04
N ASP A 62 -8.11 -16.17 -5.30
CA ASP A 62 -7.25 -17.25 -5.79
C ASP A 62 -8.02 -18.33 -6.59
N THR A 63 -9.24 -18.06 -7.00
CA THR A 63 -10.04 -18.96 -7.83
C THR A 63 -10.64 -18.22 -9.01
N GLN A 64 -10.85 -18.90 -10.12
CA GLN A 64 -11.55 -18.32 -11.28
C GLN A 64 -12.94 -17.76 -10.95
N LYS A 65 -13.59 -18.27 -9.90
CA LYS A 65 -14.90 -17.82 -9.41
C LYS A 65 -14.92 -16.33 -9.06
N TYR A 66 -13.81 -15.76 -8.60
CA TYR A 66 -13.71 -14.37 -8.16
C TYR A 66 -12.96 -13.50 -9.18
N ARG A 67 -12.74 -13.95 -10.39
CA ARG A 67 -12.25 -13.10 -11.47
C ARG A 67 -13.33 -12.09 -11.81
N ILE A 68 -13.19 -10.88 -11.28
CA ILE A 68 -14.11 -9.76 -11.56
C ILE A 68 -14.00 -9.31 -13.01
N PHE A 69 -12.91 -9.63 -13.66
CA PHE A 69 -12.65 -9.26 -15.06
C PHE A 69 -12.87 -10.48 -15.96
N GLU A 70 -14.10 -10.68 -16.40
CA GLU A 70 -14.42 -11.68 -17.44
C GLU A 70 -13.48 -11.47 -18.64
N GLY A 71 -12.93 -12.56 -19.14
CA GLY A 71 -12.07 -12.57 -20.32
C GLY A 71 -10.61 -12.20 -20.09
N GLN A 72 -10.15 -11.99 -18.87
CA GLN A 72 -8.71 -11.81 -18.64
C GLN A 72 -7.91 -13.09 -18.92
N ALA A 73 -6.83 -12.90 -19.67
CA ALA A 73 -5.86 -13.96 -19.88
C ALA A 73 -5.27 -14.47 -18.55
N PRO A 74 -4.90 -15.75 -18.42
CA PRO A 74 -4.21 -16.27 -17.24
C PRO A 74 -2.94 -15.49 -16.92
N THR A 75 -2.23 -15.02 -17.94
CA THR A 75 -1.02 -14.19 -17.82
C THR A 75 -1.35 -12.73 -17.78
N MET A 76 -0.62 -11.97 -16.96
CA MET A 76 -0.74 -10.54 -16.84
C MET A 76 -0.52 -9.84 -18.20
N GLN A 77 -1.38 -8.88 -18.52
CA GLN A 77 -1.33 -8.04 -19.72
C GLN A 77 -0.91 -6.62 -19.36
N PRO A 78 -0.39 -5.81 -20.31
CA PRO A 78 -0.06 -4.41 -20.06
C PRO A 78 -1.21 -3.59 -19.47
N SER A 79 -2.45 -3.90 -19.84
CA SER A 79 -3.66 -3.26 -19.30
C SER A 79 -3.86 -3.50 -17.78
N ASP A 80 -3.32 -4.59 -17.23
CA ASP A 80 -3.42 -4.87 -15.80
C ASP A 80 -2.55 -3.88 -14.98
N ALA A 81 -1.52 -3.34 -15.60
CA ALA A 81 -0.67 -2.30 -15.03
C ALA A 81 -1.16 -0.87 -15.33
N GLY A 82 -2.14 -0.73 -16.22
CA GLY A 82 -2.84 0.53 -16.50
C GLY A 82 -3.82 0.91 -15.39
N MET A 83 -4.49 2.04 -15.54
CA MET A 83 -5.49 2.51 -14.57
C MET A 83 -6.69 1.55 -14.51
N ALA A 84 -6.94 0.94 -13.36
CA ALA A 84 -8.00 -0.04 -13.16
C ALA A 84 -9.32 0.60 -12.73
N THR A 85 -9.27 1.71 -11.98
CA THR A 85 -10.44 2.30 -11.33
C THR A 85 -10.90 3.60 -12.01
N ASN A 86 -12.06 4.08 -11.61
CA ASN A 86 -12.46 5.47 -11.78
C ASN A 86 -12.14 6.18 -10.46
N PRO A 87 -11.34 7.27 -10.46
CA PRO A 87 -11.01 7.99 -9.25
C PRO A 87 -12.26 8.68 -8.70
N MET A 88 -12.84 8.10 -7.66
CA MET A 88 -14.02 8.59 -6.96
C MET A 88 -13.81 8.45 -5.44
N PRO A 89 -14.62 9.10 -4.61
CA PRO A 89 -14.58 8.87 -3.17
C PRO A 89 -14.69 7.37 -2.84
N GLY A 90 -13.90 6.92 -1.87
CA GLY A 90 -13.85 5.50 -1.48
C GLY A 90 -12.94 4.61 -2.34
N VAL A 91 -12.29 5.15 -3.38
CA VAL A 91 -11.42 4.37 -4.27
C VAL A 91 -10.01 4.95 -4.24
N PHE A 92 -9.01 4.08 -4.04
CA PHE A 92 -7.60 4.44 -4.17
C PHE A 92 -6.96 3.68 -5.33
N GLU A 93 -5.89 4.24 -5.88
CA GLU A 93 -5.02 3.58 -6.85
C GLU A 93 -3.64 4.21 -6.83
N TRP A 94 -2.58 3.39 -6.86
CA TRP A 94 -1.21 3.87 -6.97
C TRP A 94 -0.32 2.94 -7.79
N TRP A 95 0.78 3.49 -8.27
CA TRP A 95 1.92 2.81 -8.89
C TRP A 95 3.14 3.05 -8.02
N TYR A 96 3.77 1.99 -7.61
CA TYR A 96 4.92 1.99 -6.73
C TYR A 96 6.17 1.52 -7.48
N PHE A 97 7.27 2.20 -7.26
CA PHE A 97 8.56 1.94 -7.90
C PHE A 97 9.65 1.92 -6.84
N GLN A 98 10.42 0.85 -6.80
CA GLN A 98 11.54 0.69 -5.89
C GLN A 98 12.83 0.51 -6.66
N GLY A 99 13.92 1.16 -6.21
CA GLY A 99 15.28 0.94 -6.69
C GLY A 99 16.22 0.63 -5.54
N LYS A 100 17.16 -0.29 -5.79
CA LYS A 100 18.30 -0.58 -4.96
C LYS A 100 19.54 -0.61 -5.82
N PHE A 101 20.54 0.22 -5.51
CA PHE A 101 21.63 0.52 -6.42
C PHE A 101 22.96 -0.02 -5.92
N ASN A 102 23.90 -0.18 -6.85
CA ASN A 102 25.22 -0.78 -6.59
C ASN A 102 26.10 0.05 -5.66
N ASP A 103 25.80 1.34 -5.51
CA ASP A 103 26.46 2.27 -4.58
C ASP A 103 25.84 2.23 -3.16
N ASN A 104 24.93 1.29 -2.89
CA ASN A 104 24.12 1.15 -1.68
C ASN A 104 23.04 2.22 -1.49
N SER A 105 22.85 3.13 -2.44
CA SER A 105 21.67 4.00 -2.40
C SER A 105 20.38 3.23 -2.71
N THR A 106 19.24 3.76 -2.25
CA THR A 106 17.93 3.21 -2.55
C THR A 106 16.95 4.32 -2.90
N THR A 107 15.92 3.99 -3.66
CA THR A 107 14.78 4.90 -3.85
C THR A 107 13.46 4.19 -3.74
N GLN A 108 12.45 4.94 -3.33
CA GLN A 108 11.05 4.57 -3.35
C GLN A 108 10.26 5.73 -3.95
N ILE A 109 9.46 5.44 -4.96
CA ILE A 109 8.63 6.44 -5.64
C ILE A 109 7.23 5.88 -5.72
N THR A 110 6.22 6.69 -5.37
CA THR A 110 4.82 6.31 -5.49
C THR A 110 4.06 7.41 -6.21
N LEU A 111 3.27 7.05 -7.23
CA LEU A 111 2.35 7.93 -7.92
C LEU A 111 0.93 7.53 -7.53
N LEU A 112 0.16 8.43 -6.92
CA LEU A 112 -1.11 8.12 -6.28
C LEU A 112 -2.24 9.00 -6.84
N THR A 113 -3.42 8.40 -6.90
CA THR A 113 -4.67 9.14 -7.23
C THR A 113 -5.17 9.96 -6.04
N LYS A 114 -4.87 9.53 -4.82
CA LYS A 114 -5.21 10.19 -3.55
C LYS A 114 -4.44 9.55 -2.38
N PRO A 115 -4.47 10.17 -1.17
CA PRO A 115 -3.91 9.56 0.03
C PRO A 115 -4.48 8.16 0.29
N TRP A 116 -3.61 7.17 0.50
CA TRP A 116 -4.01 5.78 0.73
C TRP A 116 -4.64 5.58 2.12
N VAL A 117 -4.30 6.42 3.07
CA VAL A 117 -4.83 6.41 4.45
C VAL A 117 -6.22 7.05 4.56
N ASP A 118 -6.61 7.88 3.58
CA ASP A 118 -7.94 8.49 3.48
C ASP A 118 -8.41 8.49 2.03
N ASN A 119 -9.00 7.39 1.63
CA ASN A 119 -9.56 7.24 0.29
C ASN A 119 -11.00 7.76 0.14
N ASN A 120 -11.61 8.28 1.22
CA ASN A 120 -12.98 8.81 1.17
C ASN A 120 -13.06 10.18 0.49
N GLY A 121 -11.94 10.91 0.42
CA GLY A 121 -11.86 12.19 -0.25
C GLY A 121 -11.99 12.11 -1.78
N PRO A 122 -12.10 13.26 -2.45
CA PRO A 122 -12.08 13.35 -3.91
C PRO A 122 -10.72 12.95 -4.47
N LEU A 123 -10.61 12.90 -5.80
CA LEU A 123 -9.33 12.78 -6.51
C LEU A 123 -8.38 13.88 -6.04
N GLN A 124 -7.21 13.49 -5.54
CA GLN A 124 -6.16 14.38 -5.05
C GLN A 124 -4.79 13.80 -5.46
N PRO A 125 -4.40 13.95 -6.74
CA PRO A 125 -3.20 13.29 -7.26
C PRO A 125 -1.94 13.86 -6.63
N TYR A 126 -1.05 12.96 -6.24
CA TYR A 126 0.26 13.34 -5.73
C TYR A 126 1.30 12.26 -5.98
N GLY A 127 2.56 12.64 -5.92
CA GLY A 127 3.68 11.73 -6.01
C GLY A 127 4.63 11.92 -4.83
N THR A 128 5.23 10.84 -4.38
CA THR A 128 6.26 10.86 -3.35
C THR A 128 7.54 10.23 -3.83
N ILE A 129 8.67 10.76 -3.38
CA ILE A 129 9.99 10.16 -3.58
C ILE A 129 10.73 10.12 -2.25
N ALA A 130 11.36 9.00 -1.94
CA ALA A 130 12.31 8.85 -0.86
C ALA A 130 13.62 8.29 -1.42
N ILE A 131 14.75 8.84 -1.00
CA ILE A 131 16.09 8.43 -1.38
C ILE A 131 16.88 8.18 -0.10
N THR A 132 17.52 7.01 0.02
CA THR A 132 18.60 6.80 0.95
C THR A 132 19.90 6.87 0.16
N THR A 133 20.77 7.79 0.51
CA THR A 133 22.04 8.01 -0.19
C THR A 133 23.07 6.95 0.19
N PRO A 134 24.21 6.81 -0.53
CA PRO A 134 25.26 5.83 -0.19
C PRO A 134 25.81 5.97 1.24
N ASN A 135 25.81 7.17 1.80
CA ASN A 135 26.22 7.45 3.18
C ASN A 135 25.05 7.49 4.18
N ALA A 136 23.97 6.79 3.84
CA ALA A 136 22.78 6.57 4.67
C ALA A 136 22.01 7.85 5.08
N ALA A 137 22.19 8.97 4.36
CA ALA A 137 21.32 10.13 4.55
C ALA A 137 19.94 9.86 3.93
N HIS A 138 18.90 10.23 4.64
CA HIS A 138 17.51 10.05 4.22
C HIS A 138 16.95 11.37 3.67
N LEU A 139 16.55 11.34 2.42
CA LEU A 139 16.00 12.49 1.69
C LEU A 139 14.62 12.14 1.17
N GLY A 140 13.73 13.11 1.14
CA GLY A 140 12.39 12.89 0.65
C GLY A 140 11.77 14.14 0.06
N GLY A 141 10.77 13.93 -0.77
CA GLY A 141 10.01 15.00 -1.37
C GLY A 141 8.64 14.53 -1.86
N GLU A 142 7.77 15.47 -2.08
CA GLU A 142 6.45 15.23 -2.65
C GLU A 142 6.11 16.28 -3.71
N ILE A 143 5.26 15.89 -4.63
CA ILE A 143 4.57 16.78 -5.56
C ILE A 143 3.08 16.60 -5.39
N LYS A 144 2.34 17.69 -5.39
CA LYS A 144 0.87 17.72 -5.44
C LYS A 144 0.48 18.46 -6.70
N VAL A 145 -0.49 17.92 -7.41
CA VAL A 145 -0.94 18.52 -8.66
C VAL A 145 -2.45 18.74 -8.65
N ASP A 146 -2.90 19.70 -9.41
CA ASP A 146 -4.32 19.88 -9.69
C ASP A 146 -4.86 18.64 -10.45
N VAL A 147 -6.13 18.31 -10.24
CA VAL A 147 -6.77 17.18 -10.91
C VAL A 147 -6.72 17.25 -12.44
N THR A 148 -6.66 18.44 -13.01
CA THR A 148 -6.52 18.66 -14.45
C THR A 148 -5.15 18.25 -15.01
N GLN A 149 -4.14 18.18 -14.15
CA GLN A 149 -2.77 17.76 -14.49
C GLN A 149 -2.54 16.26 -14.30
N PHE A 150 -3.55 15.52 -13.79
CA PHE A 150 -3.50 14.08 -13.66
C PHE A 150 -4.03 13.41 -14.93
N LYS A 151 -3.27 12.46 -15.46
CA LYS A 151 -3.69 11.59 -16.58
C LYS A 151 -3.16 10.19 -16.33
N ALA A 152 -4.00 9.18 -16.58
CA ALA A 152 -3.58 7.79 -16.54
C ALA A 152 -4.31 6.97 -17.63
N ALA A 153 -3.54 6.16 -18.35
CA ALA A 153 -4.08 5.28 -19.39
C ALA A 153 -4.56 3.95 -18.77
N ARG A 154 -5.54 3.32 -19.41
CA ARG A 154 -6.08 2.02 -18.95
C ARG A 154 -5.39 0.81 -19.57
N ASN A 155 -4.70 1.00 -20.68
CA ASN A 155 -4.15 -0.10 -21.48
C ASN A 155 -2.67 -0.40 -21.20
N THR A 156 -2.00 0.40 -20.39
CA THR A 156 -0.58 0.24 -20.04
C THR A 156 -0.19 1.18 -18.90
N ILE A 157 1.04 1.08 -18.39
CA ILE A 157 1.62 2.09 -17.50
C ILE A 157 1.83 3.37 -18.30
N ASN A 158 0.97 4.34 -18.10
CA ASN A 158 1.12 5.69 -18.63
C ASN A 158 0.40 6.65 -17.69
N VAL A 159 1.11 7.09 -16.65
CA VAL A 159 0.62 7.95 -15.58
C VAL A 159 1.39 9.26 -15.61
N THR A 160 0.69 10.37 -15.50
CA THR A 160 1.27 11.72 -15.50
C THR A 160 0.66 12.53 -14.35
N LEU A 161 1.51 13.20 -13.59
CA LEU A 161 1.18 14.14 -12.52
C LEU A 161 1.99 15.42 -12.77
N GLY A 162 1.42 16.38 -13.52
CA GLY A 162 2.18 17.54 -13.98
C GLY A 162 3.40 17.14 -14.81
N ASP A 163 4.59 17.51 -14.33
CA ASP A 163 5.86 17.16 -14.97
C ASP A 163 6.39 15.77 -14.61
N THR A 164 5.83 15.13 -13.57
CA THR A 164 6.19 13.76 -13.18
C THR A 164 5.39 12.73 -13.97
N TRP A 165 6.04 11.67 -14.42
CA TRP A 165 5.36 10.63 -15.17
C TRP A 165 6.07 9.27 -15.10
N ALA A 166 5.30 8.19 -15.33
CA ALA A 166 5.79 6.84 -15.58
C ALA A 166 5.15 6.30 -16.86
N ARG A 167 5.94 5.75 -17.79
CA ARG A 167 5.48 5.28 -19.10
C ARG A 167 6.19 4.01 -19.51
N GLY A 168 5.42 3.05 -19.97
CA GLY A 168 5.96 1.78 -20.46
C GLY A 168 4.95 0.65 -20.45
N ASP A 169 5.49 -0.55 -20.49
CA ASP A 169 4.75 -1.81 -20.50
C ASP A 169 5.34 -2.80 -19.47
N LEU A 170 5.03 -4.11 -19.61
CA LEU A 170 5.57 -5.15 -18.72
C LEU A 170 7.04 -5.51 -19.01
N LYS A 171 7.69 -4.89 -20.00
CA LYS A 171 9.09 -5.13 -20.38
C LYS A 171 10.00 -3.96 -20.01
N THR A 172 9.54 -2.75 -20.26
CA THR A 172 10.34 -1.54 -20.00
C THR A 172 9.43 -0.42 -19.51
N VAL A 173 9.83 0.21 -18.39
CA VAL A 173 9.17 1.41 -17.86
C VAL A 173 10.21 2.51 -17.71
N ASN A 174 9.88 3.67 -18.22
CA ASN A 174 10.62 4.91 -18.02
C ASN A 174 9.88 5.74 -16.96
N LEU A 175 10.57 6.19 -15.95
CA LEU A 175 10.07 7.00 -14.86
C LEU A 175 10.84 8.31 -14.79
N HIS A 176 10.12 9.42 -14.82
CA HIS A 176 10.62 10.75 -14.51
C HIS A 176 9.89 11.28 -13.29
N PHE A 177 10.60 11.53 -12.22
CA PHE A 177 10.08 12.24 -11.05
C PHE A 177 10.70 13.65 -11.05
N ALA A 178 9.88 14.65 -11.28
CA ALA A 178 10.31 16.04 -11.33
C ALA A 178 10.98 16.44 -10.00
N THR A 179 12.02 17.26 -10.10
CA THR A 179 12.74 17.70 -8.89
C THR A 179 11.81 18.49 -7.97
N THR A 180 11.67 18.02 -6.75
CA THR A 180 10.82 18.63 -5.73
C THR A 180 11.43 19.92 -5.16
N ALA A 181 10.66 20.65 -4.38
CA ALA A 181 11.16 21.82 -3.64
C ALA A 181 12.34 21.49 -2.70
N ASN A 182 12.44 20.23 -2.25
CA ASN A 182 13.55 19.75 -1.42
C ASN A 182 14.77 19.32 -2.27
N GLY A 183 14.77 19.55 -3.58
CA GLY A 183 15.87 19.25 -4.48
C GLY A 183 16.09 17.77 -4.77
N VAL A 184 15.07 16.92 -4.56
CA VAL A 184 15.12 15.48 -4.88
C VAL A 184 14.29 15.16 -6.10
N GLY A 185 14.81 14.26 -6.96
CA GLY A 185 14.17 13.85 -8.21
C GLY A 185 14.79 12.58 -8.78
N ALA A 186 14.23 12.05 -9.85
CA ALA A 186 14.73 10.83 -10.48
C ALA A 186 14.41 10.76 -11.97
N ASN A 187 15.32 10.13 -12.73
CA ASN A 187 15.11 9.66 -14.10
C ASN A 187 15.57 8.21 -14.18
N LEU A 188 14.64 7.27 -14.25
CA LEU A 188 14.93 5.85 -14.14
C LEU A 188 14.37 5.07 -15.32
N VAL A 189 15.08 4.03 -15.73
CA VAL A 189 14.61 3.03 -16.69
C VAL A 189 14.63 1.69 -16.00
N PHE A 190 13.47 1.05 -15.92
CA PHE A 190 13.27 -0.30 -15.42
C PHE A 190 13.17 -1.26 -16.61
N GLN A 191 13.94 -2.32 -16.58
CA GLN A 191 13.87 -3.43 -17.55
C GLN A 191 13.53 -4.71 -16.82
N SER A 192 12.40 -5.31 -17.15
CA SER A 192 11.90 -6.53 -16.50
C SER A 192 12.93 -7.67 -16.58
N GLY A 193 13.18 -8.31 -15.46
CA GLY A 193 14.04 -9.47 -15.30
C GLY A 193 13.32 -10.73 -14.83
N ALA A 194 12.01 -10.63 -14.56
CA ALA A 194 11.16 -11.74 -14.16
C ALA A 194 9.75 -11.58 -14.75
N PRO A 195 8.98 -12.66 -14.96
CA PRO A 195 7.60 -12.58 -15.42
C PRO A 195 6.74 -11.73 -14.49
N PRO A 196 5.82 -10.93 -15.02
CA PRO A 196 4.86 -10.20 -14.21
C PRO A 196 3.87 -11.14 -13.54
N THR A 197 3.26 -10.71 -12.42
CA THR A 197 2.31 -11.54 -11.67
C THR A 197 1.03 -10.81 -11.27
N ARG A 198 -0.06 -11.55 -11.26
CA ARG A 198 -1.30 -11.28 -10.53
C ARG A 198 -1.51 -12.44 -9.57
N PHE A 199 -1.22 -12.24 -8.31
CA PHE A 199 -1.26 -13.28 -7.28
C PHE A 199 -2.57 -14.07 -7.33
N GLY A 200 -2.48 -15.41 -7.30
CA GLY A 200 -3.64 -16.28 -7.41
C GLY A 200 -4.46 -16.11 -8.70
N GLY A 201 -3.93 -15.42 -9.70
CA GLY A 201 -4.56 -15.15 -10.98
C GLY A 201 -5.51 -13.94 -11.00
N SER A 202 -5.94 -13.41 -9.85
CA SER A 202 -6.73 -12.18 -9.75
C SER A 202 -6.01 -11.04 -9.05
N GLY A 203 -5.12 -11.33 -8.11
CA GLY A 203 -4.46 -10.36 -7.24
C GLY A 203 -5.41 -9.65 -6.28
N MET A 204 -6.57 -10.22 -5.93
CA MET A 204 -7.64 -9.52 -5.22
C MET A 204 -8.09 -10.23 -3.94
N TRP A 205 -8.32 -9.45 -2.89
CA TRP A 205 -9.00 -9.85 -1.65
C TRP A 205 -10.29 -9.08 -1.51
N PHE A 206 -11.37 -9.77 -1.15
CA PHE A 206 -12.71 -9.19 -1.00
C PHE A 206 -13.12 -9.20 0.46
N PHE A 207 -13.62 -8.07 0.92
CA PHE A 207 -14.00 -7.79 2.30
C PHE A 207 -15.52 -7.84 2.51
N ASP A 208 -16.25 -8.13 1.47
CA ASP A 208 -17.70 -8.35 1.51
C ASP A 208 -18.16 -9.43 0.51
N PRO A 209 -19.28 -10.11 0.77
CA PRO A 209 -19.83 -11.11 -0.15
C PRO A 209 -20.32 -10.56 -1.48
N SER A 210 -20.58 -9.25 -1.58
CA SER A 210 -20.99 -8.57 -2.83
C SER A 210 -19.80 -8.24 -3.73
N LEU A 211 -18.56 -8.47 -3.24
CA LEU A 211 -17.30 -8.22 -3.95
C LEU A 211 -17.07 -6.74 -4.32
N THR A 212 -17.72 -5.82 -3.60
CA THR A 212 -17.61 -4.38 -3.83
C THR A 212 -16.53 -3.72 -2.98
N ARG A 213 -16.23 -4.30 -1.82
CA ARG A 213 -15.13 -3.87 -0.95
C ARG A 213 -13.96 -4.80 -1.14
N PHE A 214 -12.90 -4.29 -1.74
CA PHE A 214 -11.74 -5.10 -2.12
C PHE A 214 -10.44 -4.33 -2.05
N SER A 215 -9.35 -5.05 -1.90
CA SER A 215 -7.98 -4.63 -2.13
C SER A 215 -7.39 -5.48 -3.24
N ALA A 216 -6.60 -4.88 -4.10
CA ALA A 216 -5.96 -5.57 -5.22
C ALA A 216 -4.51 -5.13 -5.36
N THR A 217 -3.66 -6.07 -5.74
CA THR A 217 -2.26 -5.83 -6.08
C THR A 217 -1.84 -6.68 -7.26
N ASN A 218 -0.96 -6.15 -8.07
CA ASN A 218 -0.20 -6.90 -9.06
C ASN A 218 1.21 -6.33 -9.20
N ASP A 219 2.13 -7.15 -9.67
CA ASP A 219 3.50 -6.76 -9.91
C ASP A 219 3.81 -6.79 -11.40
N PRO A 220 3.76 -5.64 -12.07
CA PRO A 220 4.23 -5.51 -13.45
C PRO A 220 5.69 -5.92 -13.63
N MET A 221 6.51 -5.68 -12.60
CA MET A 221 7.92 -6.08 -12.59
C MET A 221 8.34 -6.55 -11.19
N PRO A 222 8.14 -7.82 -10.84
CA PRO A 222 8.59 -8.39 -9.56
C PRO A 222 10.11 -8.29 -9.38
N PHE A 223 10.83 -8.18 -10.48
CA PHE A 223 12.25 -7.88 -10.55
C PHE A 223 12.56 -7.12 -11.84
N ALA A 224 13.35 -6.06 -11.71
CA ALA A 224 13.85 -5.27 -12.82
C ALA A 224 15.35 -4.96 -12.65
N LYS A 225 16.06 -4.82 -13.78
CA LYS A 225 17.31 -4.09 -13.84
C LYS A 225 16.97 -2.60 -13.97
N VAL A 226 17.63 -1.77 -13.17
CA VAL A 226 17.34 -0.33 -13.14
C VAL A 226 18.61 0.45 -13.41
N LYS A 227 18.50 1.47 -14.26
CA LYS A 227 19.56 2.44 -14.51
C LYS A 227 18.99 3.83 -14.68
N GLY A 228 19.81 4.85 -14.47
CA GLY A 228 19.39 6.23 -14.63
C GLY A 228 20.10 7.18 -13.71
N ASN A 229 19.40 8.18 -13.22
CA ASN A 229 19.94 9.19 -12.34
C ASN A 229 18.99 9.49 -11.18
N LEU A 230 19.56 9.70 -10.00
CA LEU A 230 18.91 10.35 -8.87
C LEU A 230 19.42 11.79 -8.75
N THR A 231 18.52 12.72 -8.47
CA THR A 231 18.87 14.12 -8.20
C THR A 231 18.76 14.38 -6.71
N TYR A 232 19.85 14.82 -6.08
CA TYR A 232 19.87 15.29 -4.69
C TYR A 232 21.13 16.12 -4.44
N GLY A 233 21.09 16.97 -3.39
CA GLY A 233 22.22 17.86 -3.09
C GLY A 233 22.58 18.81 -4.23
N GLY A 234 21.62 19.16 -5.09
CA GLY A 234 21.85 20.01 -6.27
C GLY A 234 22.58 19.33 -7.42
N GLN A 235 22.80 18.00 -7.37
CA GLN A 235 23.56 17.24 -8.35
C GLN A 235 22.76 16.05 -8.88
N SER A 236 23.12 15.59 -10.07
CA SER A 236 22.61 14.36 -10.70
C SER A 236 23.62 13.23 -10.51
N HIS A 237 23.19 12.15 -9.86
CA HIS A 237 23.99 10.99 -9.54
C HIS A 237 23.59 9.82 -10.44
N SER A 238 24.50 9.35 -11.29
CA SER A 238 24.24 8.18 -12.14
C SER A 238 24.18 6.91 -11.28
N ILE A 239 23.17 6.10 -11.50
CA ILE A 239 22.92 4.86 -10.73
C ILE A 239 22.63 3.69 -11.64
N GLU A 240 22.99 2.50 -11.15
CA GLU A 240 22.63 1.21 -11.74
C GLU A 240 22.37 0.20 -10.62
N GLY A 241 21.40 -0.70 -10.81
CA GLY A 241 21.09 -1.70 -9.80
C GLY A 241 19.85 -2.52 -10.17
N THR A 242 19.08 -2.86 -9.16
CA THR A 242 17.86 -3.65 -9.28
C THR A 242 16.64 -2.86 -8.79
N GLY A 243 15.46 -3.28 -9.20
CA GLY A 243 14.22 -2.63 -8.81
C GLY A 243 13.01 -3.54 -8.88
N TYR A 244 11.89 -2.94 -8.55
CA TYR A 244 10.58 -3.57 -8.43
C TYR A 244 9.50 -2.55 -8.78
N ILE A 245 8.42 -3.03 -9.38
CA ILE A 245 7.22 -2.21 -9.66
C ILE A 245 6.00 -3.01 -9.24
N ASP A 246 5.17 -2.42 -8.37
CA ASP A 246 3.82 -2.88 -8.12
C ASP A 246 2.78 -1.83 -8.48
N LYS A 247 1.55 -2.29 -8.51
CA LYS A 247 0.37 -1.49 -8.64
C LYS A 247 -0.68 -1.98 -7.68
N GLN A 248 -1.29 -1.07 -6.93
CA GLN A 248 -2.34 -1.41 -5.99
C GLN A 248 -3.56 -0.51 -6.19
N TRP A 249 -4.75 -1.08 -6.00
CA TRP A 249 -6.02 -0.35 -6.10
C TRP A 249 -7.10 -1.03 -5.28
N GLY A 250 -8.16 -0.30 -4.97
CA GLY A 250 -9.28 -0.90 -4.25
C GLY A 250 -10.23 0.10 -3.63
N THR A 251 -11.12 -0.44 -2.83
CA THR A 251 -12.16 0.29 -2.11
C THR A 251 -12.06 0.12 -0.59
N VAL A 252 -11.05 -0.63 -0.10
CA VAL A 252 -10.77 -0.72 1.34
C VAL A 252 -10.21 0.59 1.87
N ASN A 253 -10.45 0.85 3.14
CA ASN A 253 -9.76 1.91 3.87
C ASN A 253 -8.62 1.27 4.68
N TRP A 254 -7.39 1.57 4.33
CA TRP A 254 -6.22 0.93 4.94
C TRP A 254 -6.18 1.08 6.46
N ASN A 255 -6.51 2.27 6.99
CA ASN A 255 -6.53 2.51 8.43
C ASN A 255 -7.67 1.82 9.18
N GLN A 256 -8.74 1.41 8.49
CA GLN A 256 -9.89 0.76 9.13
C GLN A 256 -9.89 -0.75 8.93
N ASP A 257 -9.33 -1.21 7.82
CA ASP A 257 -9.46 -2.59 7.36
C ASP A 257 -8.25 -3.43 7.65
N TYR A 258 -7.10 -2.81 7.94
CA TYR A 258 -5.85 -3.50 8.23
C TYR A 258 -5.23 -3.06 9.56
N ASP A 259 -4.59 -3.99 10.24
CA ASP A 259 -3.76 -3.74 11.41
C ASP A 259 -2.28 -3.54 11.04
N GLY A 260 -1.84 -4.11 9.91
CA GLY A 260 -0.46 -3.96 9.46
C GLY A 260 -0.02 -5.04 8.48
N TRP A 261 1.26 -4.98 8.09
CA TRP A 261 1.83 -5.94 7.15
C TRP A 261 3.30 -6.21 7.34
N TYR A 262 3.73 -7.36 6.80
CA TYR A 262 5.10 -7.71 6.48
C TYR A 262 5.22 -7.96 4.99
N TRP A 263 6.18 -7.34 4.34
CA TRP A 263 6.42 -7.50 2.91
C TRP A 263 7.90 -7.50 2.59
N SER A 264 8.31 -8.32 1.63
CA SER A 264 9.65 -8.28 1.04
C SER A 264 9.64 -8.81 -0.37
N THR A 265 10.40 -8.14 -1.22
CA THR A 265 10.71 -8.59 -2.58
C THR A 265 12.20 -8.56 -2.82
N GLY A 266 12.69 -9.40 -3.74
CA GLY A 266 14.09 -9.40 -4.11
C GLY A 266 14.50 -10.50 -5.07
N HIS A 267 15.76 -10.42 -5.49
CA HIS A 267 16.40 -11.41 -6.35
C HIS A 267 17.58 -12.07 -5.61
N TYR A 268 17.52 -13.37 -5.45
CA TYR A 268 18.44 -14.18 -4.66
C TYR A 268 19.00 -15.32 -5.53
N GLY A 269 20.26 -15.20 -5.95
CA GLY A 269 20.85 -16.14 -6.88
C GLY A 269 20.08 -16.19 -8.21
N ASN A 270 19.41 -17.31 -8.48
CA ASN A 270 18.57 -17.51 -9.66
C ASN A 270 17.07 -17.32 -9.36
N TYR A 271 16.70 -16.82 -8.19
CA TYR A 271 15.31 -16.72 -7.79
C TYR A 271 14.88 -15.27 -7.61
N THR A 272 13.71 -14.94 -8.14
CA THR A 272 12.94 -13.75 -7.76
C THR A 272 11.85 -14.20 -6.81
N VAL A 273 11.73 -13.50 -5.68
CA VAL A 273 10.71 -13.76 -4.66
C VAL A 273 9.98 -12.47 -4.32
N ASP A 274 8.68 -12.55 -4.15
CA ASP A 274 7.83 -11.58 -3.49
C ASP A 274 6.94 -12.31 -2.49
N MET A 275 6.87 -11.82 -1.25
CA MET A 275 6.02 -12.37 -0.21
C MET A 275 5.41 -11.26 0.62
N PHE A 276 4.10 -11.35 0.81
CA PHE A 276 3.30 -10.37 1.53
C PHE A 276 2.37 -11.06 2.52
N VAL A 277 2.34 -10.55 3.75
CA VAL A 277 1.40 -10.98 4.80
C VAL A 277 0.78 -9.73 5.40
N LEU A 278 -0.48 -9.49 5.06
CA LEU A 278 -1.31 -8.45 5.64
C LEU A 278 -2.15 -9.01 6.78
N THR A 279 -2.25 -8.28 7.87
CA THR A 279 -3.20 -8.56 8.94
C THR A 279 -4.38 -7.61 8.78
N THR A 280 -5.59 -8.17 8.64
CA THR A 280 -6.80 -7.35 8.64
C THR A 280 -7.13 -6.86 10.04
N SER A 281 -7.92 -5.79 10.15
CA SER A 281 -8.35 -5.27 11.45
C SER A 281 -9.26 -6.24 12.21
N ALA A 282 -9.54 -5.94 13.47
CA ALA A 282 -10.44 -6.72 14.32
C ALA A 282 -11.85 -6.87 13.70
N ALA A 283 -12.30 -5.92 12.90
CA ALA A 283 -13.57 -6.01 12.17
C ALA A 283 -13.63 -7.22 11.19
N PHE A 284 -12.47 -7.74 10.78
CA PHE A 284 -12.30 -8.91 9.91
C PHE A 284 -11.56 -10.04 10.63
N ASN A 285 -11.67 -10.09 11.97
CA ASN A 285 -11.11 -11.13 12.84
C ASN A 285 -9.58 -11.28 12.73
N GLN A 286 -8.86 -10.21 12.40
CA GLN A 286 -7.39 -10.21 12.24
C GLN A 286 -6.89 -11.32 11.32
N GLN A 287 -7.65 -11.63 10.28
CA GLN A 287 -7.27 -12.62 9.28
C GLN A 287 -5.99 -12.21 8.56
N LYS A 288 -5.22 -13.21 8.16
CA LYS A 288 -4.06 -12.99 7.28
C LYS A 288 -4.51 -13.08 5.83
N THR A 289 -4.33 -11.98 5.09
CA THR A 289 -4.35 -11.99 3.63
C THR A 289 -2.91 -12.06 3.16
N VAL A 290 -2.63 -12.98 2.24
CA VAL A 290 -1.26 -13.33 1.90
C VAL A 290 -1.09 -13.49 0.41
N ASP A 291 0.10 -13.21 -0.08
CA ASP A 291 0.53 -13.59 -1.41
C ASP A 291 1.96 -14.12 -1.42
N ALA A 292 2.28 -14.90 -2.43
CA ALA A 292 3.63 -15.34 -2.73
C ALA A 292 3.85 -15.47 -4.23
N TYR A 293 4.98 -14.98 -4.65
CA TYR A 293 5.55 -15.20 -5.96
C TYR A 293 6.95 -15.77 -5.82
N LEU A 294 7.26 -16.79 -6.62
CA LEU A 294 8.60 -17.36 -6.76
C LEU A 294 8.82 -17.67 -8.23
N ALA A 295 9.83 -17.09 -8.82
CA ALA A 295 10.29 -17.45 -10.17
C ALA A 295 11.75 -17.88 -10.15
N LYS A 296 12.14 -18.80 -11.03
CA LYS A 296 13.52 -19.27 -11.19
C LYS A 296 14.02 -18.99 -12.61
N GLY A 297 15.18 -18.35 -12.71
CA GLY A 297 15.92 -18.12 -13.96
C GLY A 297 16.54 -16.72 -14.01
N ASN A 298 17.62 -16.58 -14.79
CA ASN A 298 18.34 -15.34 -15.09
C ASN A 298 18.10 -14.88 -16.55
N GLY A 299 16.93 -15.17 -17.09
CA GLY A 299 16.53 -14.89 -18.48
C GLY A 299 15.04 -15.13 -18.58
N PRO A 300 14.52 -15.92 -19.53
CA PRO A 300 13.12 -16.34 -19.47
C PRO A 300 12.92 -17.21 -18.24
N SER A 301 12.47 -16.53 -17.16
CA SER A 301 12.25 -17.14 -15.85
C SER A 301 11.01 -18.01 -15.87
N LYS A 302 11.04 -19.12 -15.14
CA LYS A 302 9.87 -19.97 -14.91
C LYS A 302 9.23 -19.59 -13.60
N VAL A 303 7.96 -19.20 -13.61
CA VAL A 303 7.15 -19.03 -12.41
C VAL A 303 6.93 -20.41 -11.76
N LEU A 304 7.33 -20.54 -10.51
CA LEU A 304 7.16 -21.74 -9.68
C LEU A 304 5.96 -21.58 -8.74
N VAL A 305 5.75 -20.38 -8.22
CA VAL A 305 4.67 -20.04 -7.28
C VAL A 305 4.07 -18.71 -7.69
N GLU A 306 2.75 -18.66 -7.71
CA GLU A 306 1.91 -17.49 -7.88
C GLU A 306 0.59 -17.76 -7.16
N THR A 307 0.48 -17.36 -5.89
CA THR A 307 -0.63 -17.78 -5.04
C THR A 307 -0.96 -16.77 -3.96
N MET A 308 -2.20 -16.80 -3.48
CA MET A 308 -2.69 -16.06 -2.30
C MET A 308 -2.85 -17.01 -1.09
N LYS A 309 -2.09 -18.10 -1.01
CA LYS A 309 -2.20 -19.12 0.06
C LYS A 309 -0.84 -19.64 0.50
N GLY A 310 -0.81 -20.19 1.72
CA GLY A 310 0.34 -20.92 2.24
C GLY A 310 1.51 -20.06 2.69
N VAL A 311 1.32 -18.75 2.86
CA VAL A 311 2.35 -17.82 3.35
C VAL A 311 2.17 -17.57 4.85
N THR A 312 3.28 -17.53 5.56
CA THR A 312 3.35 -17.14 6.97
C THR A 312 4.46 -16.14 7.20
N ALA A 313 4.31 -15.30 8.21
CA ALA A 313 5.36 -14.42 8.70
C ALA A 313 5.67 -14.73 10.16
N HIS A 314 6.93 -14.72 10.51
CA HIS A 314 7.41 -14.91 11.88
C HIS A 314 8.47 -13.85 12.20
N ALA A 315 8.14 -12.99 13.18
CA ALA A 315 9.06 -12.02 13.75
C ALA A 315 9.77 -12.65 14.95
N SER A 316 11.09 -12.51 15.05
CA SER A 316 11.90 -13.09 16.12
C SER A 316 13.14 -12.24 16.42
N GLY A 317 13.92 -12.67 17.40
CA GLY A 317 15.04 -11.90 17.92
C GLY A 317 14.57 -10.77 18.85
N LYS A 318 15.36 -9.72 18.94
CA LYS A 318 15.04 -8.53 19.76
C LYS A 318 14.07 -7.61 19.02
N ASN A 319 13.26 -6.90 19.77
CA ASN A 319 12.58 -5.73 19.23
C ASN A 319 13.58 -4.56 19.21
N LEU A 320 13.93 -4.12 18.01
CA LEU A 320 14.78 -2.96 17.79
C LEU A 320 13.91 -1.70 17.79
N THR A 321 14.49 -0.57 18.16
CA THR A 321 13.78 0.70 18.23
C THR A 321 14.36 1.68 17.20
N SER A 322 13.49 2.40 16.51
CA SER A 322 13.91 3.43 15.56
C SER A 322 14.61 4.60 16.27
N PRO A 323 15.47 5.34 15.58
CA PRO A 323 15.99 6.61 16.10
C PRO A 323 14.83 7.51 16.55
N GLY A 324 14.92 8.04 17.78
CA GLY A 324 13.84 8.81 18.41
C GLY A 324 12.84 8.00 19.22
N GLY A 325 12.91 6.66 19.23
CA GLY A 325 12.12 5.80 20.12
C GLY A 325 10.66 5.58 19.72
N PHE A 326 10.27 6.04 18.53
CA PHE A 326 8.84 6.06 18.13
C PHE A 326 8.31 4.74 17.58
N HIS A 327 9.19 3.88 17.02
CA HIS A 327 8.77 2.66 16.34
C HIS A 327 9.64 1.48 16.75
N THR A 328 9.03 0.31 16.85
CA THR A 328 9.74 -0.95 17.09
C THR A 328 9.60 -1.87 15.87
N TYR A 329 10.64 -2.65 15.59
CA TYR A 329 10.66 -3.62 14.50
C TYR A 329 11.51 -4.84 14.87
N PRO A 330 11.22 -6.02 14.30
CA PRO A 330 11.93 -7.24 14.65
C PRO A 330 13.36 -7.23 14.11
N GLU A 331 14.29 -7.78 14.89
CA GLU A 331 15.67 -8.03 14.46
C GLU A 331 15.73 -9.05 13.31
N ILE A 332 14.82 -10.01 13.32
CA ILE A 332 14.70 -11.05 12.30
C ILE A 332 13.24 -11.16 11.87
N LEU A 333 13.00 -11.09 10.56
CA LEU A 333 11.73 -11.40 9.96
C LEU A 333 11.90 -12.60 9.01
N THR A 334 11.10 -13.64 9.21
CA THR A 334 11.01 -14.79 8.31
C THR A 334 9.67 -14.82 7.61
N LEU A 335 9.70 -14.77 6.28
CA LEU A 335 8.55 -14.99 5.42
C LEU A 335 8.68 -16.39 4.79
N GLN A 336 7.65 -17.20 4.88
CA GLN A 336 7.67 -18.58 4.36
C GLN A 336 6.40 -18.89 3.59
N TRP A 337 6.57 -19.38 2.36
CA TRP A 337 5.55 -20.08 1.63
C TRP A 337 5.79 -21.60 1.73
N LYS A 338 4.73 -22.38 1.88
CA LYS A 338 4.79 -23.84 1.93
C LYS A 338 3.57 -24.48 1.28
N ASN A 339 3.81 -25.51 0.46
CA ASN A 339 2.77 -26.37 -0.09
C ASN A 339 3.32 -27.80 -0.25
N GLY A 340 2.83 -28.71 0.59
CA GLY A 340 3.34 -30.07 0.67
C GLY A 340 4.83 -30.11 1.03
N THR A 341 5.64 -30.71 0.18
CA THR A 341 7.10 -30.82 0.31
C THR A 341 7.85 -29.62 -0.28
N ASN A 342 7.17 -28.76 -1.04
CA ASN A 342 7.77 -27.56 -1.63
C ASN A 342 7.67 -26.39 -0.66
N SER A 343 8.73 -25.60 -0.56
CA SER A 343 8.75 -24.38 0.25
C SER A 343 9.74 -23.36 -0.27
N ALA A 344 9.47 -22.09 0.05
CA ALA A 344 10.41 -20.98 -0.07
C ALA A 344 10.41 -20.23 1.27
N THR A 345 11.58 -20.10 1.88
CA THR A 345 11.75 -19.42 3.17
C THR A 345 12.75 -18.29 3.00
N LEU A 346 12.30 -17.06 3.19
CA LEU A 346 13.10 -15.84 3.16
C LEU A 346 13.32 -15.36 4.60
N THR A 347 14.56 -15.40 5.06
CA THR A 347 14.97 -14.87 6.37
C THR A 347 15.69 -13.55 6.18
N LEU A 348 15.19 -12.51 6.81
CA LEU A 348 15.65 -11.12 6.74
C LEU A 348 16.31 -10.74 8.07
N THR A 349 17.56 -10.29 7.99
CA THR A 349 18.42 -10.03 9.17
C THR A 349 19.20 -8.74 9.00
N ASN A 350 19.79 -8.27 10.11
CA ASN A 350 20.60 -7.06 10.17
C ASN A 350 19.86 -5.82 9.63
N PRO A 351 18.67 -5.51 10.16
CA PRO A 351 17.86 -4.40 9.68
C PRO A 351 18.53 -3.06 9.96
N SER A 352 18.50 -2.18 8.96
CA SER A 352 18.69 -0.75 9.11
C SER A 352 17.54 -0.01 8.44
N ILE A 353 17.09 1.11 9.02
CA ILE A 353 15.96 1.86 8.49
C ILE A 353 16.36 2.55 7.20
N VAL A 354 15.51 2.45 6.19
CA VAL A 354 15.56 3.20 4.93
C VAL A 354 14.53 4.35 5.03
N ALA A 355 14.76 5.44 4.31
CA ALA A 355 13.84 6.58 4.33
C ALA A 355 12.41 6.17 3.94
N SER A 356 11.48 6.50 4.82
CA SER A 356 10.05 6.40 4.52
C SER A 356 9.58 7.64 3.75
N PRO A 357 8.56 7.53 2.89
CA PRO A 357 7.97 8.68 2.25
C PRO A 357 7.47 9.71 3.27
N PRO A 358 7.69 11.02 3.05
CA PRO A 358 7.29 12.07 3.99
C PRO A 358 5.79 12.07 4.30
N THR A 359 4.96 11.63 3.36
CA THR A 359 3.51 11.54 3.50
C THR A 359 3.03 10.56 4.58
N ILE A 360 3.85 9.61 4.98
CA ILE A 360 3.51 8.66 6.04
C ILE A 360 3.82 9.28 7.42
N VAL A 361 4.81 10.16 7.49
CA VAL A 361 5.27 10.79 8.74
C VAL A 361 4.47 12.04 9.08
N ASN A 362 3.95 12.77 8.09
CA ASN A 362 3.33 14.09 8.27
C ASN A 362 1.80 14.13 8.15
N THR A 363 1.14 13.04 7.78
CA THR A 363 -0.33 13.02 7.80
C THR A 363 -0.80 12.94 9.24
N ASN A 364 -1.20 14.07 9.77
CA ASN A 364 -1.98 14.25 11.01
C ASN A 364 -2.13 12.95 11.82
N ALA A 365 -1.10 12.59 12.57
CA ALA A 365 -1.08 11.41 13.44
C ALA A 365 -2.28 11.38 14.41
N THR A 366 -2.88 12.56 14.65
CA THR A 366 -4.10 12.75 15.43
C THR A 366 -5.38 12.24 14.76
N ILE A 367 -5.43 12.18 13.41
CA ILE A 367 -6.64 11.77 12.68
C ILE A 367 -6.63 10.25 12.42
N TYR A 368 -5.44 9.66 12.22
CA TYR A 368 -5.31 8.28 11.75
C TYR A 368 -4.62 7.35 12.76
N GLY A 369 -4.46 7.77 13.99
CA GLY A 369 -3.57 7.10 14.93
C GLY A 369 -2.10 7.44 14.63
N ASN A 370 -1.17 6.63 15.13
CA ASN A 370 0.25 6.77 14.86
C ASN A 370 0.74 5.55 14.05
N PRO A 371 0.44 5.48 12.73
CA PRO A 371 0.81 4.33 11.93
C PRO A 371 2.33 4.17 11.94
N GLN A 372 2.78 3.02 12.38
CA GLN A 372 4.20 2.66 12.35
C GLN A 372 4.48 1.99 11.03
N TYR A 373 5.07 2.75 10.10
CA TYR A 373 5.59 2.19 8.86
C TYR A 373 7.10 2.32 8.85
N MET A 374 7.75 1.21 8.62
CA MET A 374 9.20 1.14 8.51
C MET A 374 9.60 0.36 7.27
N ARG A 375 10.42 0.99 6.48
CA ARG A 375 11.13 0.33 5.40
C ARG A 375 12.55 0.06 5.84
N LEU A 376 12.94 -1.18 5.73
CA LEU A 376 14.18 -1.72 6.25
C LEU A 376 15.04 -2.27 5.11
N GLN A 377 16.34 -2.17 5.24
CA GLN A 377 17.31 -2.87 4.43
C GLN A 377 18.24 -3.72 5.30
N GLY A 378 18.76 -4.78 4.72
CA GLY A 378 19.70 -5.65 5.41
C GLY A 378 20.07 -6.84 4.54
N THR A 379 20.18 -8.01 5.14
CA THR A 379 20.52 -9.24 4.44
C THR A 379 19.32 -10.18 4.37
N GLY A 380 19.02 -10.66 3.17
CA GLY A 380 18.06 -11.74 2.95
C GLY A 380 18.77 -13.05 2.64
N THR A 381 18.30 -14.13 3.24
CA THR A 381 18.69 -15.51 2.91
C THR A 381 17.46 -16.25 2.47
N LEU A 382 17.43 -16.66 1.21
CA LEU A 382 16.36 -17.46 0.61
C LEU A 382 16.76 -18.93 0.58
N ASN A 383 15.95 -19.79 1.19
CA ASN A 383 16.03 -21.23 1.09
C ASN A 383 14.84 -21.74 0.27
N VAL A 384 15.10 -22.42 -0.83
CA VAL A 384 14.06 -23.00 -1.70
C VAL A 384 14.19 -24.51 -1.68
N GLN A 385 13.14 -25.18 -1.24
CA GLN A 385 12.97 -26.64 -1.36
C GLN A 385 11.96 -26.91 -2.47
N TRP A 386 12.41 -27.56 -3.56
CA TRP A 386 11.60 -27.80 -4.74
C TRP A 386 11.98 -29.10 -5.42
N ALA A 387 10.98 -29.94 -5.72
CA ALA A 387 11.17 -31.19 -6.44
C ALA A 387 12.29 -32.10 -5.87
N GLY A 388 12.43 -32.15 -4.53
CA GLY A 388 13.44 -32.95 -3.84
C GLY A 388 14.85 -32.30 -3.77
N GLY A 389 15.05 -31.14 -4.40
CA GLY A 389 16.27 -30.33 -4.27
C GLY A 389 16.13 -29.24 -3.20
N ASN A 390 17.27 -28.79 -2.68
CA ASN A 390 17.33 -27.67 -1.74
C ASN A 390 18.41 -26.69 -2.23
N GLU A 391 18.04 -25.44 -2.41
CA GLU A 391 18.93 -24.36 -2.84
C GLU A 391 18.87 -23.19 -1.85
N THR A 392 20.02 -22.62 -1.56
CA THR A 392 20.16 -21.46 -0.68
C THR A 392 20.86 -20.34 -1.42
N ALA A 393 20.32 -19.13 -1.34
CA ALA A 393 20.94 -17.94 -1.90
C ALA A 393 20.84 -16.78 -0.90
N ARG A 394 21.85 -15.89 -0.93
CA ARG A 394 21.91 -14.72 -0.05
C ARG A 394 22.13 -13.47 -0.88
N ALA A 395 21.41 -12.42 -0.55
CA ALA A 395 21.53 -11.12 -1.19
C ALA A 395 21.17 -10.00 -0.21
N PRO A 396 21.56 -8.76 -0.51
CA PRO A 396 20.99 -7.60 0.15
C PRO A 396 19.46 -7.53 -0.10
N ALA A 397 18.70 -7.25 0.95
CA ALA A 397 17.25 -7.23 0.93
C ALA A 397 16.67 -5.87 1.33
N ILE A 398 15.44 -5.61 0.85
CA ILE A 398 14.57 -4.54 1.34
C ILE A 398 13.26 -5.19 1.76
N TRP A 399 12.71 -4.73 2.89
CA TRP A 399 11.41 -5.18 3.38
C TRP A 399 10.67 -4.08 4.13
N GLU A 400 9.40 -4.30 4.33
CA GLU A 400 8.53 -3.40 5.07
C GLU A 400 7.92 -4.08 6.28
N VAL A 401 7.79 -3.30 7.33
CA VAL A 401 7.04 -3.64 8.55
C VAL A 401 6.12 -2.47 8.84
N SER A 402 4.84 -2.74 8.94
CA SER A 402 3.86 -1.73 9.29
C SER A 402 2.90 -2.22 10.36
N TYR A 403 2.59 -1.32 11.28
CA TYR A 403 1.56 -1.47 12.30
C TYR A 403 0.67 -0.23 12.20
N LEU A 404 -0.61 -0.42 11.89
CA LEU A 404 -1.53 0.70 11.66
C LEU A 404 -2.29 1.10 12.94
N HIS A 405 -2.30 0.24 13.95
CA HIS A 405 -2.96 0.45 15.25
C HIS A 405 -2.05 0.06 16.41
#